data_9234d3f90f88d64e9ee0d7706112ef48
#
_entry.id   9234d3f90f88d64e9ee0d7706112ef48
#
_cell.length_a   1.000
_cell.length_b   1.000
_cell.length_c   1.000
_cell.angle_alpha   90.00
_cell.angle_beta   90.00
_cell.angle_gamma   90.00
#
_symmetry.space_group_name_H-M   'P 1'
#
loop_
_entity.id
_entity.type
_entity.pdbx_description
1 polymer ?
#
loop_
_entity_poly.entity_id
_entity_poly.type
_entity_poly.pdbx_seq_one_letter_code
_entity_poly.pdbx_strand_id
1 'polypeptide(L)'
;MILYFSATGNCQYVAARLAQADGQSTLSIVDCIRENRYAFADETIGIMSPTYDWGLPNIVREFLEKASFQTEYLYFVATYGTTPGATGYMAQKAIRGCQISAYYSVRMPDTWTPIFDLSTPGKGGEVYQNNRNGD
;
A
#
# COMPACT_ATOMS: atom_id res chain seq x y z
N MET A 1 -11.59 0.99 -2.14
CA MET A 1 -10.95 -0.34 -2.29
C MET A 1 -9.47 -0.24 -1.95
N ILE A 2 -8.98 -1.20 -1.22
CA ILE A 2 -7.57 -1.23 -0.84
C ILE A 2 -6.95 -2.55 -1.32
N LEU A 3 -5.93 -2.45 -2.16
CA LEU A 3 -5.17 -3.59 -2.64
C LEU A 3 -3.88 -3.71 -1.82
N TYR A 4 -3.61 -4.87 -1.26
CA TYR A 4 -2.43 -5.02 -0.42
C TYR A 4 -1.62 -6.27 -0.78
N PHE A 5 -0.31 -6.18 -0.57
CA PHE A 5 0.58 -7.34 -0.59
C PHE A 5 1.18 -7.49 0.80
N SER A 6 1.08 -8.68 1.36
CA SER A 6 1.59 -8.92 2.69
C SER A 6 2.19 -10.32 2.77
N ALA A 7 3.51 -10.38 2.97
CA ALA A 7 4.18 -11.65 3.18
C ALA A 7 4.16 -12.07 4.65
N THR A 8 4.11 -11.09 5.57
CA THR A 8 4.20 -11.34 7.00
C THR A 8 2.94 -10.98 7.78
N GLY A 9 1.91 -10.47 7.10
CA GLY A 9 0.68 -10.06 7.73
C GLY A 9 0.60 -8.59 8.13
N ASN A 10 1.71 -7.86 8.09
CA ASN A 10 1.72 -6.45 8.51
C ASN A 10 0.85 -5.58 7.62
N CYS A 11 1.00 -5.69 6.30
CA CYS A 11 0.20 -4.90 5.37
C CYS A 11 -1.26 -5.30 5.43
N GLN A 12 -1.55 -6.57 5.62
CA GLN A 12 -2.92 -7.04 5.76
C GLN A 12 -3.57 -6.40 6.97
N TYR A 13 -2.87 -6.33 8.09
CA TYR A 13 -3.39 -5.71 9.31
C TYR A 13 -3.67 -4.21 9.11
N VAL A 14 -2.71 -3.49 8.53
CA VAL A 14 -2.87 -2.06 8.29
C VAL A 14 -4.00 -1.81 7.29
N ALA A 15 -4.07 -2.61 6.23
CA ALA A 15 -5.14 -2.48 5.24
C ALA A 15 -6.51 -2.70 5.86
N ALA A 16 -6.64 -3.72 6.72
CA ALA A 16 -7.90 -4.00 7.39
C ALA A 16 -8.33 -2.85 8.30
N ARG A 17 -7.37 -2.24 9.02
CA ARG A 17 -7.67 -1.11 9.88
C ARG A 17 -8.12 0.11 9.09
N LEU A 18 -7.44 0.42 8.00
CA LEU A 18 -7.82 1.54 7.15
C LEU A 18 -9.18 1.29 6.49
N ALA A 19 -9.41 0.08 6.02
CA ALA A 19 -10.68 -0.26 5.39
C ALA A 19 -11.84 -0.14 6.37
N GLN A 20 -11.63 -0.57 7.61
CA GLN A 20 -12.65 -0.50 8.64
C GLN A 20 -12.99 0.96 8.97
N ALA A 21 -11.99 1.82 9.02
CA ALA A 21 -12.21 3.24 9.32
C ALA A 21 -12.97 3.95 8.21
N ASP A 22 -12.71 3.60 6.95
CA ASP A 22 -13.29 4.27 5.79
C ASP A 22 -14.45 3.52 5.14
N GLY A 23 -14.80 2.35 5.66
CA GLY A 23 -15.86 1.54 5.08
C GLY A 23 -15.50 0.96 3.72
N GLN A 24 -14.23 0.72 3.46
CA GLN A 24 -13.77 0.19 2.19
C GLN A 24 -13.52 -1.32 2.25
N SER A 25 -13.47 -1.95 1.08
CA SER A 25 -13.13 -3.36 0.97
C SER A 25 -11.62 -3.52 0.75
N THR A 26 -11.09 -4.69 1.10
CA THR A 26 -9.69 -5.02 0.87
C THR A 26 -9.57 -6.20 -0.07
N LEU A 27 -8.51 -6.20 -0.88
CA LEU A 27 -8.19 -7.28 -1.81
C LEU A 27 -6.71 -7.61 -1.70
N SER A 28 -6.38 -8.89 -1.60
CA SER A 28 -5.01 -9.34 -1.63
C SER A 28 -4.49 -9.33 -3.06
N ILE A 29 -3.32 -8.71 -3.27
CA ILE A 29 -2.67 -8.70 -4.58
C ILE A 29 -2.38 -10.14 -5.03
N VAL A 30 -1.97 -11.00 -4.11
CA VAL A 30 -1.71 -12.41 -4.44
C VAL A 30 -2.97 -13.09 -4.99
N ASP A 31 -4.12 -12.84 -4.34
CA ASP A 31 -5.38 -13.40 -4.82
C ASP A 31 -5.76 -12.86 -6.19
N CYS A 32 -5.53 -11.57 -6.42
CA CYS A 32 -5.80 -10.97 -7.73
C CYS A 32 -4.95 -11.63 -8.82
N ILE A 33 -3.69 -11.89 -8.53
CA ILE A 33 -2.79 -12.57 -9.49
C ILE A 33 -3.29 -13.98 -9.79
N ARG A 34 -3.71 -14.73 -8.77
CA ARG A 34 -4.24 -16.07 -8.96
C ARG A 34 -5.48 -16.08 -9.83
N GLU A 35 -6.33 -15.08 -9.67
CA GLU A 35 -7.59 -14.96 -10.41
C GLU A 35 -7.41 -14.24 -11.74
N ASN A 36 -6.19 -13.85 -12.05
CA ASN A 36 -5.89 -13.11 -13.28
C ASN A 36 -6.70 -11.80 -13.36
N ARG A 37 -6.85 -11.13 -12.22
CA ARG A 37 -7.64 -9.91 -12.10
C ARG A 37 -6.73 -8.71 -12.04
N TYR A 38 -6.80 -7.87 -13.08
CA TYR A 38 -5.91 -6.72 -13.21
C TYR A 38 -6.63 -5.42 -13.54
N ALA A 39 -7.97 -5.42 -13.58
CA ALA A 39 -8.75 -4.21 -13.86
C ALA A 39 -9.53 -3.82 -12.61
N PHE A 40 -9.38 -2.57 -12.18
CA PHE A 40 -10.00 -2.08 -10.95
C PHE A 40 -10.62 -0.72 -11.19
N ALA A 41 -11.81 -0.51 -10.64
CA ALA A 41 -12.54 0.74 -10.75
C ALA A 41 -13.22 1.05 -9.43
N ASP A 42 -12.98 2.24 -8.89
CA ASP A 42 -13.59 2.72 -7.66
C ASP A 42 -13.29 4.22 -7.55
N GLU A 43 -14.05 4.92 -6.74
CA GLU A 43 -13.79 6.34 -6.51
C GLU A 43 -12.42 6.55 -5.88
N THR A 44 -12.05 5.67 -4.96
CA THR A 44 -10.77 5.72 -4.27
C THR A 44 -10.13 4.34 -4.29
N ILE A 45 -8.87 4.27 -4.69
CA ILE A 45 -8.11 3.02 -4.68
C ILE A 45 -6.81 3.27 -3.92
N GLY A 46 -6.55 2.42 -2.93
CA GLY A 46 -5.29 2.42 -2.20
C GLY A 46 -4.49 1.19 -2.53
N ILE A 47 -3.18 1.35 -2.64
CA ILE A 47 -2.24 0.26 -2.86
C ILE A 47 -1.29 0.24 -1.68
N MET A 48 -1.15 -0.91 -1.04
CA MET A 48 -0.32 -1.05 0.15
C MET A 48 0.71 -2.15 -0.06
N SER A 49 1.98 -1.81 0.19
CA SER A 49 3.09 -2.72 -0.04
C SER A 49 4.16 -2.55 1.02
N PRO A 50 4.81 -3.65 1.45
CA PRO A 50 6.01 -3.52 2.25
C PRO A 50 7.17 -3.02 1.39
N THR A 51 8.23 -2.59 2.06
CA THR A 51 9.48 -2.17 1.42
C THR A 51 10.50 -3.31 1.56
N TYR A 52 10.98 -3.82 0.42
CA TYR A 52 12.03 -4.84 0.38
C TYR A 52 13.26 -4.25 -0.29
N ASP A 53 14.42 -4.39 0.34
CA ASP A 53 15.70 -3.92 -0.21
C ASP A 53 15.59 -2.47 -0.72
N TRP A 54 14.99 -1.60 0.10
CA TRP A 54 14.82 -0.17 -0.17
C TRP A 54 13.86 0.15 -1.31
N GLY A 55 13.06 -0.81 -1.73
CA GLY A 55 12.16 -0.60 -2.84
C GLY A 55 10.95 -1.50 -2.85
N LEU A 56 10.28 -1.50 -3.98
CA LEU A 56 9.04 -2.22 -4.20
C LEU A 56 9.33 -3.71 -4.44
N PRO A 57 8.61 -4.63 -3.78
CA PRO A 57 8.76 -6.05 -4.09
C PRO A 57 8.46 -6.34 -5.55
N ASN A 58 9.21 -7.27 -6.14
CA ASN A 58 9.05 -7.61 -7.56
C ASN A 58 7.65 -8.06 -7.92
N ILE A 59 7.01 -8.83 -7.03
CA ILE A 59 5.65 -9.30 -7.28
C ILE A 59 4.66 -8.14 -7.39
N VAL A 60 4.84 -7.12 -6.55
CA VAL A 60 3.98 -5.92 -6.59
C VAL A 60 4.27 -5.13 -7.86
N ARG A 61 5.55 -4.95 -8.21
CA ARG A 61 5.92 -4.22 -9.42
C ARG A 61 5.30 -4.89 -10.66
N GLU A 62 5.43 -6.19 -10.77
CA GLU A 62 4.87 -6.91 -11.91
C GLU A 62 3.35 -6.81 -11.97
N PHE A 63 2.70 -6.87 -10.80
CA PHE A 63 1.25 -6.70 -10.72
C PHE A 63 0.84 -5.32 -11.20
N LEU A 64 1.53 -4.27 -10.72
CA LEU A 64 1.18 -2.89 -11.09
C LEU A 64 1.42 -2.61 -12.57
N GLU A 65 2.42 -3.26 -13.17
CA GLU A 65 2.69 -3.11 -14.60
C GLU A 65 1.55 -3.66 -15.46
N LYS A 66 0.83 -4.64 -14.96
CA LYS A 66 -0.30 -5.26 -15.69
C LYS A 66 -1.64 -4.64 -15.32
N ALA A 67 -1.74 -4.03 -14.15
CA ALA A 67 -3.01 -3.55 -13.64
C ALA A 67 -3.45 -2.25 -14.31
N SER A 68 -4.76 -2.05 -14.39
CA SER A 68 -5.34 -0.79 -14.81
C SER A 68 -6.27 -0.29 -13.71
N PHE A 69 -6.22 1.03 -13.47
CA PHE A 69 -6.99 1.66 -12.41
C PHE A 69 -7.84 2.79 -12.98
N GLN A 70 -9.16 2.71 -12.74
CA GLN A 70 -10.09 3.78 -13.04
C GLN A 70 -10.56 4.35 -11.71
N THR A 71 -9.98 5.46 -11.31
CA THR A 71 -10.25 6.05 -10.01
C THR A 71 -10.00 7.55 -10.04
N GLU A 72 -10.69 8.27 -9.19
CA GLU A 72 -10.47 9.71 -9.04
C GLU A 72 -9.30 9.99 -8.09
N TYR A 73 -9.02 9.05 -7.18
CA TYR A 73 -7.99 9.24 -6.19
C TYR A 73 -7.26 7.92 -5.95
N LEU A 74 -5.99 7.87 -6.36
CA LEU A 74 -5.13 6.71 -6.15
C LEU A 74 -4.06 7.08 -5.15
N TYR A 75 -3.96 6.33 -4.05
CA TYR A 75 -2.91 6.57 -3.07
C TYR A 75 -2.09 5.32 -2.84
N PHE A 76 -0.88 5.52 -2.35
CA PHE A 76 0.07 4.43 -2.10
C PHE A 76 0.57 4.49 -0.67
N VAL A 77 0.58 3.35 0.01
CA VAL A 77 1.06 3.23 1.39
C VAL A 77 2.20 2.23 1.42
N ALA A 78 3.37 2.68 1.85
CA ALA A 78 4.54 1.82 2.05
C ALA A 78 4.70 1.53 3.53
N THR A 79 4.78 0.25 3.89
CA THR A 79 5.18 -0.12 5.25
C THR A 79 6.68 -0.40 5.26
N TYR A 80 7.36 -0.03 6.34
CA TYR A 80 8.81 -0.16 6.39
C TYR A 80 9.29 -0.28 7.84
N GLY A 81 10.48 -0.86 8.03
CA GLY A 81 11.12 -0.93 9.33
C GLY A 81 12.04 0.25 9.57
N THR A 82 12.93 0.53 8.64
CA THR A 82 13.94 1.58 8.79
C THR A 82 13.65 2.79 7.90
N THR A 83 13.36 2.56 6.63
CA THR A 83 13.10 3.63 5.67
C THR A 83 12.21 3.10 4.55
N PRO A 84 11.32 3.93 4.00
CA PRO A 84 10.51 3.50 2.86
C PRO A 84 11.30 3.46 1.54
N GLY A 85 12.52 4.00 1.49
CA GLY A 85 13.33 3.99 0.29
C GLY A 85 12.62 4.61 -0.90
N ALA A 86 12.74 3.96 -2.06
CA ALA A 86 12.15 4.43 -3.31
C ALA A 86 10.85 3.72 -3.66
N THR A 87 10.18 3.10 -2.69
CA THR A 87 9.02 2.25 -2.93
C THR A 87 7.91 2.98 -3.68
N GLY A 88 7.55 4.20 -3.24
CA GLY A 88 6.51 4.98 -3.90
C GLY A 88 6.89 5.40 -5.32
N TYR A 89 8.13 5.80 -5.51
CA TYR A 89 8.62 6.17 -6.83
C TYR A 89 8.56 4.98 -7.80
N MET A 90 8.99 3.81 -7.33
CA MET A 90 8.95 2.60 -8.13
C MET A 90 7.52 2.18 -8.47
N ALA A 91 6.59 2.37 -7.52
CA ALA A 91 5.18 2.07 -7.77
C ALA A 91 4.63 2.96 -8.87
N GLN A 92 4.91 4.27 -8.84
CA GLN A 92 4.45 5.18 -9.87
C GLN A 92 5.03 4.82 -11.23
N LYS A 93 6.30 4.43 -11.28
CA LYS A 93 6.92 4.01 -12.54
C LYS A 93 6.27 2.75 -13.12
N ALA A 94 5.80 1.86 -12.26
CA ALA A 94 5.17 0.63 -12.71
C ALA A 94 3.75 0.87 -13.20
N ILE A 95 3.02 1.82 -12.60
CA ILE A 95 1.63 2.09 -12.96
C ILE A 95 1.58 2.94 -14.23
N ARG A 96 0.76 2.49 -15.18
CA ARG A 96 0.58 3.20 -16.45
C ARG A 96 -0.83 3.76 -16.54
N GLY A 97 -0.95 4.98 -17.05
CA GLY A 97 -2.24 5.60 -17.32
C GLY A 97 -2.96 6.16 -16.12
N CYS A 98 -2.32 6.13 -14.95
CA CYS A 98 -2.92 6.69 -13.75
C CYS A 98 -1.81 7.24 -12.87
N GLN A 99 -2.04 8.40 -12.28
CA GLN A 99 -1.05 9.04 -11.42
C GLN A 99 -1.42 8.83 -9.96
N ILE A 100 -0.42 8.49 -9.14
CA ILE A 100 -0.62 8.39 -7.71
C ILE A 100 -0.76 9.79 -7.15
N SER A 101 -1.88 10.04 -6.45
CA SER A 101 -2.21 11.35 -5.92
C SER A 101 -1.54 11.63 -4.58
N ALA A 102 -1.31 10.60 -3.78
CA ALA A 102 -0.72 10.79 -2.45
C ALA A 102 0.08 9.55 -2.05
N TYR A 103 1.13 9.78 -1.27
CA TYR A 103 2.01 8.75 -0.76
C TYR A 103 2.02 8.81 0.76
N TYR A 104 1.89 7.65 1.39
CA TYR A 104 1.95 7.52 2.84
C TYR A 104 2.97 6.46 3.19
N SER A 105 3.63 6.64 4.33
CA SER A 105 4.58 5.66 4.84
C SER A 105 4.18 5.28 6.25
N VAL A 106 4.15 4.00 6.54
CA VAL A 106 3.82 3.49 7.87
C VAL A 106 5.02 2.72 8.39
N ARG A 107 5.61 3.25 9.45
CA ARG A 107 6.76 2.61 10.08
C ARG A 107 6.28 1.47 10.99
N MET A 108 6.90 0.30 10.83
CA MET A 108 6.62 -0.86 11.66
C MET A 108 7.81 -1.19 12.53
N PRO A 109 7.61 -1.51 13.82
CA PRO A 109 8.72 -1.94 14.67
C PRO A 109 9.23 -3.31 14.23
N ASP A 110 10.52 -3.57 14.49
CA ASP A 110 11.15 -4.83 14.12
C ASP A 110 10.45 -6.05 14.73
N THR A 111 9.91 -5.87 15.93
CA THR A 111 9.20 -6.93 16.64
C THR A 111 7.70 -6.77 16.53
N TRP A 112 7.23 -6.34 15.38
CA TRP A 112 5.81 -6.12 15.12
C TRP A 112 5.00 -7.37 15.39
N THR A 113 3.88 -7.21 16.09
CA THR A 113 2.91 -8.27 16.29
C THR A 113 1.52 -7.75 15.98
N PRO A 114 0.59 -8.64 15.56
CA PRO A 114 -0.77 -8.21 15.22
C PRO A 114 -1.56 -7.60 16.37
N ILE A 115 -1.07 -7.70 17.60
CA ILE A 115 -1.78 -7.14 18.75
C ILE A 115 -1.59 -5.64 18.90
N PHE A 116 -0.69 -5.02 18.12
CA PHE A 116 -0.55 -3.57 18.14
C PHE A 116 -1.83 -2.91 17.67
N ASP A 117 -2.24 -1.86 18.39
CA ASP A 117 -3.42 -1.10 18.03
C ASP A 117 -2.99 0.17 17.31
N LEU A 118 -3.11 0.16 15.98
CA LEU A 118 -2.73 1.29 15.15
C LEU A 118 -3.73 2.45 15.22
N SER A 119 -4.87 2.25 15.87
CA SER A 119 -5.81 3.34 16.09
C SER A 119 -5.35 4.29 17.21
N THR A 120 -4.34 3.88 18.00
CA THR A 120 -3.80 4.69 19.08
C THR A 120 -2.52 5.35 18.58
N PRO A 121 -2.50 6.69 18.42
CA PRO A 121 -1.32 7.38 17.91
C PRO A 121 -0.07 7.11 18.76
N GLY A 122 1.05 6.89 18.08
CA GLY A 122 2.33 6.66 18.74
C GLY A 122 2.57 5.24 19.19
N LYS A 123 1.60 4.35 18.99
CA LYS A 123 1.75 2.94 19.33
C LYS A 123 1.63 2.12 18.07
N GLY A 124 2.51 1.17 17.89
CA GLY A 124 2.45 0.24 16.78
C GLY A 124 2.96 0.75 15.46
N GLY A 125 3.15 2.04 15.31
CA GLY A 125 3.69 2.61 14.10
C GLY A 125 3.45 4.09 13.98
N GLU A 126 4.15 4.70 13.05
CA GLU A 126 4.01 6.11 12.74
C GLU A 126 3.60 6.23 11.27
N VAL A 127 2.66 7.13 11.02
CA VAL A 127 2.18 7.37 9.66
C VAL A 127 2.65 8.73 9.20
N TYR A 128 3.34 8.76 8.06
CA TYR A 128 3.84 10.00 7.48
C TYR A 128 3.23 10.18 6.11
N GLN A 129 2.70 11.36 5.86
CA GLN A 129 2.21 11.71 4.54
C GLN A 129 3.32 12.38 3.76
N ASN A 130 3.68 11.79 2.63
CA ASN A 130 4.65 12.38 1.71
C ASN A 130 3.87 12.96 0.54
N ASN A 131 3.76 14.28 0.54
CA ASN A 131 3.05 14.96 -0.53
C ASN A 131 4.02 15.23 -1.68
N ARG A 132 3.76 14.61 -2.81
CA ARG A 132 4.65 14.72 -3.95
C ARG A 132 4.82 16.15 -4.43
N ASN A 133 3.74 16.93 -4.34
CA ASN A 133 3.77 18.31 -4.80
C ASN A 133 4.38 19.26 -3.78
N GLY A 134 4.63 18.80 -2.58
CA GLY A 134 5.25 19.59 -1.54
C GLY A 134 6.73 19.35 -1.40
N ASP A 135 7.26 18.50 -2.20
CA ASP A 135 8.68 18.12 -2.13
C ASP A 135 9.58 19.20 -2.70
#